data_fa50a9cab3e16328417ca34971309c21
#
_entry.id   fa50a9cab3e16328417ca34971309c21
#
_cell.length_a   1.000
_cell.length_b   1.000
_cell.length_c   1.000
_cell.angle_alpha   90.00
_cell.angle_beta   90.00
_cell.angle_gamma   90.00
#
_symmetry.space_group_name_H-M   'P 1'
#
loop_
_entity.id
_entity.type
_entity.pdbx_description
1 polymer ?
#
loop_
_entity_poly.entity_id
_entity_poly.type
_entity_poly.pdbx_seq_one_letter_code
_entity_poly.pdbx_strand_id
1 'polypeptide(L)'
;MNNRIDRIVVMGGSFNPPTVAHQVLMKAAMAAVDANLGYFVPVSDAYLRRKMRYTQQPLILSPELRIQMLLRMCADNKMQVCTNEIGTVKARTTETLKEIHAQHPESEIYFIMGDDKMKLLLYLAKKQEFFKDFRVIMFSREFSVDTLRQKLSRYAILSDILDRIVIVQQPEGLENISSSAIRDGLLSGNLSKEMLCPEVVELILEQKPKAAPLTRRYNHDVVRGMLLENPYKEIIYFWGHTQYAGKVEKTCLSQWFDCGFEVSGVHYHTAEQYMMASKALLFNDDVIFHEIMNASDPKSYKSLGRKIRGFDPAVWDSRKYEIVVEGNKAKFSQNPLLKEFLLATGNAVLVEASPYDKIWGIGMYETQARQGSVDLWKGENLLGYALMEVRDWLNGQN
;
A
#
# COMPACT_ATOMS: atom_id res chain seq x y z
N MET A 1 -13.10 36.82 -30.89
CA MET A 1 -12.76 35.90 -29.77
C MET A 1 -11.91 34.80 -30.38
N ASN A 2 -10.64 34.68 -30.04
CA ASN A 2 -9.81 33.56 -30.52
C ASN A 2 -10.36 32.27 -29.90
N ASN A 3 -10.99 31.41 -30.70
CA ASN A 3 -11.35 30.04 -30.32
C ASN A 3 -10.05 29.24 -30.16
N ARG A 4 -9.34 29.42 -29.06
CA ARG A 4 -8.19 28.57 -28.72
C ARG A 4 -8.77 27.25 -28.27
N ILE A 5 -8.48 26.17 -28.99
CA ILE A 5 -8.88 24.81 -28.63
C ILE A 5 -8.10 24.45 -27.36
N ASP A 6 -8.82 24.10 -26.30
CA ASP A 6 -8.20 23.60 -25.06
C ASP A 6 -7.54 22.26 -25.34
N ARG A 7 -6.34 22.08 -24.80
CA ARG A 7 -5.56 20.85 -24.93
C ARG A 7 -5.21 20.28 -23.59
N ILE A 8 -5.43 18.97 -23.48
CA ILE A 8 -5.22 18.22 -22.25
C ILE A 8 -4.21 17.12 -22.52
N VAL A 9 -3.22 17.00 -21.64
CA VAL A 9 -2.21 15.94 -21.70
C VAL A 9 -2.46 14.93 -20.59
N VAL A 10 -2.41 13.64 -20.89
CA VAL A 10 -2.67 12.57 -19.94
C VAL A 10 -1.47 11.62 -19.85
N MET A 11 -0.97 11.39 -18.68
CA MET A 11 0.11 10.44 -18.38
C MET A 11 -0.40 9.32 -17.47
N GLY A 12 -0.53 8.10 -18.02
CA GLY A 12 -0.79 6.90 -17.23
C GLY A 12 0.50 6.29 -16.69
N GLY A 13 0.49 5.82 -15.46
CA GLY A 13 1.69 5.22 -14.89
C GLY A 13 1.51 4.51 -13.56
N SER A 14 2.51 3.74 -13.18
CA SER A 14 2.53 3.08 -11.87
C SER A 14 2.73 4.09 -10.73
N PHE A 15 3.54 5.12 -10.98
CA PHE A 15 3.93 6.15 -9.99
C PHE A 15 4.27 5.54 -8.64
N ASN A 16 5.17 4.56 -8.64
CA ASN A 16 5.52 3.76 -7.47
C ASN A 16 7.02 3.86 -7.12
N PRO A 17 7.48 5.00 -6.57
CA PRO A 17 6.82 6.30 -6.45
C PRO A 17 6.82 7.13 -7.75
N PRO A 18 6.09 8.27 -7.82
CA PRO A 18 6.32 9.27 -8.86
C PRO A 18 7.72 9.89 -8.70
N THR A 19 8.32 10.33 -9.81
CA THR A 19 9.69 10.85 -9.86
C THR A 19 9.71 12.24 -10.48
N VAL A 20 10.80 12.97 -10.32
CA VAL A 20 11.02 14.24 -11.02
C VAL A 20 10.92 14.08 -12.54
N ALA A 21 11.33 12.92 -13.09
CA ALA A 21 11.20 12.64 -14.52
C ALA A 21 9.74 12.65 -14.98
N HIS A 22 8.79 12.13 -14.20
CA HIS A 22 7.37 12.20 -14.55
C HIS A 22 6.87 13.65 -14.64
N GLN A 23 7.30 14.52 -13.72
CA GLN A 23 6.92 15.93 -13.73
C GLN A 23 7.54 16.67 -14.94
N VAL A 24 8.82 16.44 -15.22
CA VAL A 24 9.54 17.06 -16.34
C VAL A 24 8.93 16.61 -17.66
N LEU A 25 8.64 15.31 -17.84
CA LEU A 25 8.00 14.79 -19.04
C LEU A 25 6.58 15.35 -19.22
N MET A 26 5.79 15.48 -18.15
CA MET A 26 4.47 16.11 -18.24
C MET A 26 4.58 17.57 -18.70
N LYS A 27 5.46 18.35 -18.09
CA LYS A 27 5.68 19.77 -18.47
C LYS A 27 6.17 19.89 -19.92
N ALA A 28 7.10 19.04 -20.36
CA ALA A 28 7.60 19.03 -21.72
C ALA A 28 6.48 18.65 -22.72
N ALA A 29 5.65 17.66 -22.41
CA ALA A 29 4.51 17.29 -23.23
C ALA A 29 3.47 18.40 -23.32
N MET A 30 3.14 19.06 -22.21
CA MET A 30 2.22 20.19 -22.20
C MET A 30 2.74 21.36 -23.05
N ALA A 31 4.03 21.66 -22.94
CA ALA A 31 4.68 22.70 -23.74
C ALA A 31 4.67 22.37 -25.25
N ALA A 32 4.92 21.11 -25.61
CA ALA A 32 5.00 20.67 -27.01
C ALA A 32 3.67 20.82 -27.76
N VAL A 33 2.54 20.79 -27.07
CA VAL A 33 1.20 20.93 -27.68
C VAL A 33 0.44 22.15 -27.16
N ASP A 34 1.10 23.06 -26.44
CA ASP A 34 0.48 24.24 -25.83
C ASP A 34 -0.78 23.88 -24.99
N ALA A 35 -0.65 22.85 -24.15
CA ALA A 35 -1.75 22.38 -23.32
C ALA A 35 -1.89 23.20 -22.05
N ASN A 36 -3.13 23.40 -21.62
CA ASN A 36 -3.47 24.13 -20.41
C ASN A 36 -3.66 23.23 -19.18
N LEU A 37 -3.84 21.92 -19.39
CA LEU A 37 -4.09 20.98 -18.30
C LEU A 37 -3.36 19.65 -18.55
N GLY A 38 -2.82 19.07 -17.48
CA GLY A 38 -2.19 17.75 -17.47
C GLY A 38 -2.81 16.84 -16.42
N TYR A 39 -3.12 15.59 -16.76
CA TYR A 39 -3.60 14.59 -15.83
C TYR A 39 -2.59 13.47 -15.60
N PHE A 40 -2.24 13.21 -14.35
CA PHE A 40 -1.61 11.96 -13.93
C PHE A 40 -2.67 10.92 -13.60
N VAL A 41 -2.59 9.74 -14.20
CA VAL A 41 -3.53 8.64 -13.98
C VAL A 41 -2.77 7.45 -13.36
N PRO A 42 -2.78 7.32 -12.01
CA PRO A 42 -2.16 6.18 -11.35
C PRO A 42 -2.96 4.90 -11.62
N VAL A 43 -2.25 3.85 -12.08
CA VAL A 43 -2.86 2.53 -12.29
C VAL A 43 -3.31 1.90 -10.97
N SER A 44 -4.27 0.97 -11.07
CA SER A 44 -4.77 0.21 -9.92
C SER A 44 -3.69 -0.64 -9.25
N ASP A 45 -3.89 -0.96 -7.98
CA ASP A 45 -3.03 -1.87 -7.23
C ASP A 45 -3.00 -3.27 -7.84
N ALA A 46 -4.15 -3.78 -8.29
CA ALA A 46 -4.23 -5.08 -8.94
C ALA A 46 -3.35 -5.16 -10.20
N TYR A 47 -3.34 -4.07 -11.00
CA TYR A 47 -2.45 -3.98 -12.16
C TYR A 47 -0.98 -3.88 -11.74
N LEU A 48 -0.67 -3.05 -10.74
CA LEU A 48 0.69 -2.83 -10.25
C LEU A 48 1.29 -4.12 -9.68
N ARG A 49 0.56 -4.86 -8.84
CA ARG A 49 0.97 -6.17 -8.31
C ARG A 49 1.26 -7.16 -9.43
N ARG A 50 0.37 -7.24 -10.43
CA ARG A 50 0.60 -8.10 -11.60
C ARG A 50 1.84 -7.70 -12.39
N LYS A 51 2.08 -6.40 -12.61
CA LYS A 51 3.26 -5.87 -13.31
C LYS A 51 4.55 -6.20 -12.57
N MET A 52 4.53 -6.13 -11.23
CA MET A 52 5.70 -6.34 -10.38
C MET A 52 5.87 -7.79 -9.90
N ARG A 53 5.02 -8.72 -10.38
CA ARG A 53 5.01 -10.15 -9.99
C ARG A 53 6.39 -10.81 -10.03
N TYR A 54 7.24 -10.43 -10.98
CA TYR A 54 8.54 -11.05 -11.21
C TYR A 54 9.72 -10.21 -10.71
N THR A 55 9.45 -9.13 -9.98
CA THR A 55 10.49 -8.32 -9.34
C THR A 55 10.92 -9.00 -8.04
N GLN A 56 12.23 -9.16 -7.81
CA GLN A 56 12.75 -9.90 -6.65
C GLN A 56 12.34 -9.33 -5.29
N GLN A 57 12.15 -8.01 -5.19
CA GLN A 57 11.66 -7.34 -3.97
C GLN A 57 10.72 -6.20 -4.35
N PRO A 58 9.45 -6.47 -4.68
CA PRO A 58 8.54 -5.43 -5.11
C PRO A 58 8.07 -4.58 -3.92
N LEU A 59 8.68 -3.41 -3.71
CA LEU A 59 8.08 -2.40 -2.85
C LEU A 59 6.91 -1.77 -3.59
N ILE A 60 5.68 -2.04 -3.13
CA ILE A 60 4.46 -1.46 -3.66
C ILE A 60 3.93 -0.47 -2.64
N LEU A 61 3.95 0.80 -2.99
CA LEU A 61 3.36 1.86 -2.18
C LEU A 61 1.83 1.80 -2.29
N SER A 62 1.13 2.10 -1.20
CA SER A 62 -0.33 2.08 -1.20
C SER A 62 -0.91 3.06 -2.24
N PRO A 63 -2.13 2.83 -2.74
CA PRO A 63 -2.80 3.74 -3.67
C PRO A 63 -2.87 5.16 -3.10
N GLU A 64 -3.23 5.29 -1.83
CA GLU A 64 -3.38 6.56 -1.11
C GLU A 64 -2.06 7.33 -1.11
N LEU A 65 -0.95 6.64 -0.80
CA LEU A 65 0.37 7.24 -0.77
C LEU A 65 0.81 7.70 -2.17
N ARG A 66 0.58 6.89 -3.19
CA ARG A 66 0.89 7.25 -4.59
C ARG A 66 0.09 8.46 -5.05
N ILE A 67 -1.21 8.54 -4.67
CA ILE A 67 -2.07 9.69 -4.95
C ILE A 67 -1.56 10.92 -4.21
N GLN A 68 -1.26 10.83 -2.90
CA GLN A 68 -0.73 11.95 -2.12
C GLN A 68 0.57 12.50 -2.71
N MET A 69 1.49 11.61 -3.12
CA MET A 69 2.74 12.01 -3.79
C MET A 69 2.48 12.75 -5.11
N LEU A 70 1.53 12.27 -5.92
CA LEU A 70 1.14 12.93 -7.16
C LEU A 70 0.49 14.29 -6.90
N LEU A 71 -0.39 14.41 -5.92
CA LEU A 71 -1.03 15.67 -5.53
C LEU A 71 0.02 16.70 -5.07
N ARG A 72 1.02 16.29 -4.28
CA ARG A 72 2.14 17.18 -3.90
C ARG A 72 2.96 17.62 -5.12
N MET A 73 3.16 16.74 -6.09
CA MET A 73 3.86 17.05 -7.35
C MET A 73 3.07 18.00 -8.27
N CYS A 74 1.74 18.06 -8.11
CA CYS A 74 0.81 18.88 -8.91
C CYS A 74 0.57 20.29 -8.31
N ALA A 75 1.50 20.87 -7.58
CA ALA A 75 1.30 22.11 -6.84
C ALA A 75 0.98 23.36 -7.70
N ASP A 76 1.15 23.31 -9.03
CA ASP A 76 0.95 24.41 -9.97
C ASP A 76 -0.41 24.32 -10.68
N ASN A 77 -1.50 24.14 -10.15
CA ASN A 77 -2.88 24.15 -10.69
C ASN A 77 -3.09 23.75 -12.17
N LYS A 78 -2.01 23.55 -12.95
CA LYS A 78 -2.03 23.07 -14.34
C LYS A 78 -1.93 21.56 -14.46
N MET A 79 -1.60 20.89 -13.36
CA MET A 79 -1.54 19.43 -13.29
C MET A 79 -2.51 18.92 -12.23
N GLN A 80 -3.18 17.82 -12.52
CA GLN A 80 -4.18 17.19 -11.66
C GLN A 80 -3.97 15.67 -11.60
N VAL A 81 -4.62 15.03 -10.65
CA VAL A 81 -4.60 13.57 -10.50
C VAL A 81 -5.99 13.02 -10.79
N CYS A 82 -6.08 12.12 -11.76
CA CYS A 82 -7.30 11.39 -12.07
C CYS A 82 -7.21 9.99 -11.45
N THR A 83 -8.10 9.67 -10.53
CA THR A 83 -8.06 8.42 -9.75
C THR A 83 -8.98 7.32 -10.29
N ASN A 84 -9.54 7.47 -11.48
CA ASN A 84 -10.57 6.59 -12.06
C ASN A 84 -10.09 5.13 -12.28
N GLU A 85 -8.78 4.89 -12.35
CA GLU A 85 -8.24 3.53 -12.43
C GLU A 85 -7.99 2.88 -11.04
N ILE A 86 -8.00 3.65 -9.96
CA ILE A 86 -7.82 3.12 -8.61
C ILE A 86 -9.01 2.23 -8.24
N GLY A 87 -8.73 1.07 -7.66
CA GLY A 87 -9.77 0.08 -7.32
C GLY A 87 -10.25 -0.81 -8.47
N THR A 88 -9.78 -0.56 -9.72
CA THR A 88 -10.13 -1.42 -10.87
C THR A 88 -9.22 -2.65 -10.94
N VAL A 89 -9.72 -3.75 -11.54
CA VAL A 89 -8.92 -4.99 -11.70
C VAL A 89 -7.99 -4.93 -12.92
N LYS A 90 -8.34 -4.11 -13.92
CA LYS A 90 -7.59 -3.99 -15.19
C LYS A 90 -7.27 -2.52 -15.48
N ALA A 91 -6.13 -2.27 -16.12
CA ALA A 91 -5.87 -0.94 -16.69
C ALA A 91 -6.96 -0.61 -17.71
N ARG A 92 -7.51 0.60 -17.63
CA ARG A 92 -8.65 1.07 -18.43
C ARG A 92 -8.31 2.38 -19.17
N THR A 93 -7.09 2.47 -19.69
CA THR A 93 -6.57 3.72 -20.28
C THR A 93 -7.53 4.37 -21.28
N THR A 94 -8.10 3.60 -22.21
CA THR A 94 -9.03 4.15 -23.19
C THR A 94 -10.32 4.64 -22.55
N GLU A 95 -10.89 3.90 -21.62
CA GLU A 95 -12.08 4.27 -20.86
C GLU A 95 -11.83 5.53 -20.03
N THR A 96 -10.70 5.60 -19.34
CA THR A 96 -10.31 6.78 -18.56
C THR A 96 -10.13 8.01 -19.43
N LEU A 97 -9.55 7.86 -20.62
CA LEU A 97 -9.47 8.97 -21.59
C LEU A 97 -10.85 9.42 -22.07
N LYS A 98 -11.79 8.50 -22.31
CA LYS A 98 -13.18 8.82 -22.64
C LYS A 98 -13.89 9.55 -21.50
N GLU A 99 -13.65 9.15 -20.25
CA GLU A 99 -14.20 9.80 -19.06
C GLU A 99 -13.66 11.24 -18.92
N ILE A 100 -12.36 11.45 -19.15
CA ILE A 100 -11.75 12.79 -19.20
C ILE A 100 -12.34 13.62 -20.34
N HIS A 101 -12.49 13.04 -21.54
CA HIS A 101 -13.07 13.74 -22.69
C HIS A 101 -14.54 14.15 -22.44
N ALA A 102 -15.31 13.30 -21.77
CA ALA A 102 -16.68 13.63 -21.39
C ALA A 102 -16.77 14.82 -20.42
N GLN A 103 -15.75 15.04 -19.59
CA GLN A 103 -15.64 16.22 -18.71
C GLN A 103 -15.17 17.49 -19.47
N HIS A 104 -14.49 17.30 -20.59
CA HIS A 104 -13.88 18.36 -21.41
C HIS A 104 -14.19 18.14 -22.91
N PRO A 105 -15.46 18.21 -23.36
CA PRO A 105 -15.87 17.76 -24.66
C PRO A 105 -15.28 18.57 -25.83
N GLU A 106 -14.89 19.81 -25.60
CA GLU A 106 -14.28 20.69 -26.61
C GLU A 106 -12.75 20.63 -26.65
N SER A 107 -12.12 19.75 -25.81
CA SER A 107 -10.67 19.69 -25.70
C SER A 107 -10.07 18.58 -26.56
N GLU A 108 -8.91 18.85 -27.14
CA GLU A 108 -8.04 17.80 -27.71
C GLU A 108 -7.29 17.08 -26.60
N ILE A 109 -7.37 15.74 -26.56
CA ILE A 109 -6.70 14.93 -25.53
C ILE A 109 -5.49 14.22 -26.12
N TYR A 110 -4.35 14.38 -25.46
CA TYR A 110 -3.08 13.79 -25.82
C TYR A 110 -2.62 12.79 -24.77
N PHE A 111 -2.39 11.54 -25.17
CA PHE A 111 -1.87 10.50 -24.26
C PHE A 111 -0.35 10.36 -24.42
N ILE A 112 0.38 10.42 -23.31
CA ILE A 112 1.85 10.29 -23.30
C ILE A 112 2.26 8.83 -23.33
N MET A 113 3.24 8.50 -24.18
CA MET A 113 3.96 7.22 -24.17
C MET A 113 5.44 7.40 -24.56
N GLY A 114 6.28 6.46 -24.14
CA GLY A 114 7.67 6.38 -24.62
C GLY A 114 7.78 5.54 -25.89
N ASP A 115 8.89 5.68 -26.61
CA ASP A 115 9.22 4.87 -27.81
C ASP A 115 9.39 3.37 -27.51
N ASP A 116 9.61 3.00 -26.25
CA ASP A 116 9.57 1.61 -25.75
C ASP A 116 8.15 0.98 -25.83
N LYS A 117 7.10 1.78 -26.03
CA LYS A 117 5.70 1.34 -26.10
C LYS A 117 5.20 1.14 -27.55
N MET A 118 6.08 0.93 -28.50
CA MET A 118 5.73 0.71 -29.91
C MET A 118 4.64 -0.36 -30.10
N LYS A 119 4.73 -1.48 -29.36
CA LYS A 119 3.69 -2.54 -29.42
C LYS A 119 2.32 -2.05 -29.00
N LEU A 120 2.25 -1.18 -28.00
CA LEU A 120 1.00 -0.56 -27.55
C LEU A 120 0.46 0.41 -28.63
N LEU A 121 1.32 1.24 -29.22
CA LEU A 121 0.92 2.14 -30.29
C LEU A 121 0.29 1.38 -31.46
N LEU A 122 0.96 0.32 -31.95
CA LEU A 122 0.44 -0.52 -33.02
C LEU A 122 -0.88 -1.22 -32.67
N TYR A 123 -1.04 -1.62 -31.40
CA TYR A 123 -2.30 -2.19 -30.91
C TYR A 123 -3.44 -1.16 -30.93
N LEU A 124 -3.18 0.08 -30.48
CA LEU A 124 -4.15 1.17 -30.50
C LEU A 124 -4.52 1.56 -31.95
N ALA A 125 -3.54 1.60 -32.86
CA ALA A 125 -3.77 1.87 -34.26
C ALA A 125 -4.69 0.82 -34.91
N LYS A 126 -4.53 -0.45 -34.59
CA LYS A 126 -5.41 -1.53 -35.07
C LYS A 126 -6.87 -1.35 -34.68
N LYS A 127 -7.13 -0.74 -33.51
CA LYS A 127 -8.50 -0.49 -33.03
C LYS A 127 -9.19 0.73 -33.62
N GLN A 128 -8.52 1.50 -34.49
CA GLN A 128 -8.99 2.70 -35.21
C GLN A 128 -9.80 3.72 -34.36
N GLU A 129 -10.62 3.25 -33.40
CA GLU A 129 -11.47 4.11 -32.53
C GLU A 129 -10.65 5.04 -31.65
N PHE A 130 -9.47 4.59 -31.17
CA PHE A 130 -8.64 5.40 -30.29
C PHE A 130 -8.24 6.71 -30.94
N PHE A 131 -7.75 6.67 -32.18
CA PHE A 131 -7.26 7.83 -32.89
C PHE A 131 -8.36 8.70 -33.54
N LYS A 132 -9.65 8.33 -33.41
CA LYS A 132 -10.75 9.22 -33.72
C LYS A 132 -10.84 10.37 -32.72
N ASP A 133 -10.69 10.04 -31.42
CA ASP A 133 -10.96 10.95 -30.33
C ASP A 133 -9.67 11.47 -29.69
N PHE A 134 -8.56 10.71 -29.74
CA PHE A 134 -7.34 10.99 -29.01
C PHE A 134 -6.11 11.12 -29.92
N ARG A 135 -5.11 11.81 -29.39
CA ARG A 135 -3.78 11.96 -29.98
C ARG A 135 -2.72 11.37 -29.08
N VAL A 136 -1.52 11.18 -29.56
CA VAL A 136 -0.39 10.62 -28.81
C VAL A 136 0.77 11.60 -28.80
N ILE A 137 1.39 11.79 -27.64
CA ILE A 137 2.73 12.38 -27.52
C ILE A 137 3.70 11.24 -27.25
N MET A 138 4.64 11.02 -28.16
CA MET A 138 5.65 9.98 -28.03
C MET A 138 7.02 10.60 -27.73
N PHE A 139 7.55 10.28 -26.55
CA PHE A 139 8.92 10.66 -26.19
C PHE A 139 9.92 9.72 -26.82
N SER A 140 10.87 10.29 -27.56
CA SER A 140 12.01 9.57 -28.10
C SER A 140 13.17 9.61 -27.13
N ARG A 141 13.65 8.43 -26.72
CA ARG A 141 14.78 8.24 -25.79
C ARG A 141 16.07 7.90 -26.50
N GLU A 142 15.98 6.96 -27.44
CA GLU A 142 17.14 6.36 -28.10
C GLU A 142 17.43 6.98 -29.47
N PHE A 143 16.43 7.65 -30.09
CA PHE A 143 16.53 8.13 -31.45
C PHE A 143 16.31 9.64 -31.51
N SER A 144 16.82 10.29 -32.59
CA SER A 144 16.36 11.63 -32.92
C SER A 144 14.88 11.60 -33.37
N VAL A 145 14.20 12.74 -33.24
CA VAL A 145 12.80 12.89 -33.64
C VAL A 145 12.59 12.43 -35.11
N ASP A 146 13.51 12.81 -36.01
CA ASP A 146 13.41 12.44 -37.42
C ASP A 146 13.61 10.95 -37.64
N THR A 147 14.54 10.34 -36.95
CA THR A 147 14.77 8.89 -37.02
C THR A 147 13.57 8.11 -36.53
N LEU A 148 12.95 8.55 -35.43
CA LEU A 148 11.76 7.90 -34.89
C LEU A 148 10.57 8.09 -35.84
N ARG A 149 10.41 9.29 -36.45
CA ARG A 149 9.37 9.55 -37.45
C ARG A 149 9.53 8.64 -38.66
N GLN A 150 10.75 8.48 -39.19
CA GLN A 150 11.03 7.54 -40.28
C GLN A 150 10.73 6.08 -39.90
N LYS A 151 11.01 5.68 -38.65
CA LYS A 151 10.65 4.34 -38.18
C LYS A 151 9.14 4.14 -38.12
N LEU A 152 8.39 5.11 -37.63
CA LEU A 152 6.93 5.06 -37.58
C LEU A 152 6.30 4.99 -39.00
N SER A 153 6.81 5.74 -39.96
CA SER A 153 6.29 5.75 -41.33
C SER A 153 6.44 4.42 -42.10
N ARG A 154 7.31 3.52 -41.62
CA ARG A 154 7.45 2.17 -42.20
C ARG A 154 6.29 1.24 -41.86
N TYR A 155 5.48 1.60 -40.88
CA TYR A 155 4.30 0.81 -40.50
C TYR A 155 3.08 1.34 -41.24
N ALA A 156 2.64 0.63 -42.29
CA ALA A 156 1.48 1.04 -43.09
C ALA A 156 0.23 1.34 -42.25
N ILE A 157 0.04 0.64 -41.13
CA ILE A 157 -1.08 0.86 -40.21
C ILE A 157 -1.04 2.24 -39.52
N LEU A 158 0.10 2.92 -39.53
CA LEU A 158 0.26 4.25 -38.91
C LEU A 158 0.12 5.37 -39.96
N SER A 159 0.13 5.07 -41.24
CA SER A 159 0.12 6.10 -42.34
C SER A 159 -0.96 7.16 -42.17
N ASP A 160 -2.17 6.71 -41.81
CA ASP A 160 -3.37 7.56 -41.75
C ASP A 160 -3.51 8.30 -40.38
N ILE A 161 -2.60 8.04 -39.45
CA ILE A 161 -2.66 8.60 -38.08
C ILE A 161 -1.35 9.27 -37.67
N LEU A 162 -0.36 9.37 -38.56
CA LEU A 162 0.95 9.99 -38.22
C LEU A 162 0.80 11.46 -37.81
N ASP A 163 -0.17 12.17 -38.34
CA ASP A 163 -0.52 13.55 -37.98
C ASP A 163 -1.10 13.66 -36.54
N ARG A 164 -1.56 12.55 -35.99
CA ARG A 164 -2.07 12.46 -34.61
C ARG A 164 -1.01 12.03 -33.60
N ILE A 165 0.25 11.86 -34.03
CA ILE A 165 1.37 11.49 -33.22
C ILE A 165 2.38 12.62 -33.17
N VAL A 166 2.47 13.30 -32.04
CA VAL A 166 3.49 14.33 -31.78
C VAL A 166 4.72 13.64 -31.22
N ILE A 167 5.86 13.74 -31.88
CA ILE A 167 7.12 13.18 -31.39
C ILE A 167 7.90 14.29 -30.70
N VAL A 168 8.32 14.02 -29.48
CA VAL A 168 9.07 14.96 -28.64
C VAL A 168 10.38 14.30 -28.21
N GLN A 169 11.49 15.01 -28.33
CA GLN A 169 12.75 14.53 -27.79
C GLN A 169 12.67 14.50 -26.25
N GLN A 170 13.06 13.39 -25.64
CA GLN A 170 13.11 13.32 -24.19
C GLN A 170 14.09 14.38 -23.67
N PRO A 171 13.71 15.17 -22.63
CA PRO A 171 14.64 16.08 -21.98
C PRO A 171 15.88 15.34 -21.43
N GLU A 172 17.04 15.98 -21.53
CA GLU A 172 18.31 15.43 -21.03
C GLU A 172 18.30 15.27 -19.49
N GLY A 173 19.15 14.39 -19.00
CA GLY A 173 19.35 14.17 -17.55
C GLY A 173 18.28 13.29 -16.88
N LEU A 174 17.38 12.67 -17.65
CA LEU A 174 16.36 11.78 -17.11
C LEU A 174 16.70 10.29 -17.22
N GLU A 175 17.85 9.94 -17.81
CA GLU A 175 18.23 8.57 -18.18
C GLU A 175 18.38 7.67 -16.96
N ASN A 176 18.87 8.21 -15.85
CA ASN A 176 19.14 7.50 -14.61
C ASN A 176 18.00 7.63 -13.57
N ILE A 177 16.95 8.37 -13.89
CA ILE A 177 15.84 8.60 -12.95
C ILE A 177 14.78 7.52 -13.15
N SER A 178 14.65 6.64 -12.17
CA SER A 178 13.64 5.59 -12.22
C SER A 178 12.99 5.33 -10.86
N SER A 179 11.69 4.97 -10.90
CA SER A 179 10.98 4.53 -9.69
C SER A 179 11.61 3.26 -9.08
N SER A 180 12.29 2.43 -9.89
CA SER A 180 12.98 1.23 -9.38
C SER A 180 14.18 1.62 -8.53
N ALA A 181 15.04 2.50 -9.02
CA ALA A 181 16.19 2.98 -8.24
C ALA A 181 15.78 3.63 -6.91
N ILE A 182 14.66 4.36 -6.91
CA ILE A 182 14.12 4.95 -5.67
C ILE A 182 13.63 3.85 -4.70
N ARG A 183 12.91 2.82 -5.19
CA ARG A 183 12.49 1.70 -4.34
C ARG A 183 13.66 0.95 -3.76
N ASP A 184 14.70 0.68 -4.56
CA ASP A 184 15.93 0.03 -4.10
C ASP A 184 16.64 0.88 -3.03
N GLY A 185 16.66 2.19 -3.23
CA GLY A 185 17.16 3.16 -2.25
C GLY A 185 16.33 3.21 -0.96
N LEU A 186 15.01 3.09 -1.05
CA LEU A 186 14.13 3.02 0.11
C LEU A 186 14.36 1.74 0.92
N LEU A 187 14.54 0.60 0.25
CA LEU A 187 14.80 -0.69 0.89
C LEU A 187 16.20 -0.75 1.52
N SER A 188 17.21 -0.16 0.87
CA SER A 188 18.58 -0.15 1.36
C SER A 188 18.91 0.99 2.34
N GLY A 189 17.97 1.91 2.55
CA GLY A 189 18.19 3.12 3.36
C GLY A 189 18.96 4.26 2.64
N ASN A 190 19.33 4.07 1.37
CA ASN A 190 20.11 5.02 0.54
C ASN A 190 19.20 5.71 -0.49
N LEU A 191 18.28 6.55 -0.01
CA LEU A 191 17.34 7.25 -0.88
C LEU A 191 18.03 8.36 -1.68
N SER A 192 18.01 8.23 -3.00
CA SER A 192 18.44 9.26 -3.95
C SER A 192 17.36 10.34 -4.05
N LYS A 193 17.48 11.38 -3.23
CA LYS A 193 16.47 12.45 -3.08
C LYS A 193 16.35 13.29 -4.36
N GLU A 194 17.41 13.43 -5.13
CA GLU A 194 17.46 14.15 -6.40
C GLU A 194 16.55 13.55 -7.49
N MET A 195 16.14 12.30 -7.33
CA MET A 195 15.20 11.65 -8.24
C MET A 195 13.73 11.96 -7.93
N LEU A 196 13.48 12.66 -6.83
CA LEU A 196 12.14 12.97 -6.32
C LEU A 196 11.93 14.49 -6.26
N CYS A 197 10.69 14.94 -6.49
CA CYS A 197 10.32 16.32 -6.18
C CYS A 197 10.47 16.59 -4.68
N PRO A 198 10.92 17.78 -4.26
CA PRO A 198 11.14 18.09 -2.85
C PRO A 198 9.93 17.77 -1.95
N GLU A 199 8.72 18.10 -2.41
CA GLU A 199 7.47 17.87 -1.71
C GLU A 199 7.16 16.38 -1.53
N VAL A 200 7.60 15.54 -2.48
CA VAL A 200 7.49 14.06 -2.39
C VAL A 200 8.54 13.51 -1.43
N VAL A 201 9.74 14.10 -1.40
CA VAL A 201 10.77 13.73 -0.40
C VAL A 201 10.27 13.98 1.01
N GLU A 202 9.67 15.14 1.26
CA GLU A 202 9.06 15.47 2.57
C GLU A 202 8.03 14.42 2.97
N LEU A 203 7.09 14.11 2.07
CA LEU A 203 6.05 13.10 2.32
C LEU A 203 6.63 11.71 2.62
N ILE A 204 7.67 11.29 1.89
CA ILE A 204 8.36 10.01 2.15
C ILE A 204 9.05 10.05 3.51
N LEU A 205 9.66 11.17 3.88
CA LEU A 205 10.34 11.33 5.17
C LEU A 205 9.35 11.42 6.33
N GLU A 206 8.19 12.04 6.12
CA GLU A 206 7.07 12.06 7.07
C GLU A 206 6.49 10.65 7.27
N GLN A 207 6.40 9.87 6.20
CA GLN A 207 5.89 8.49 6.21
C GLN A 207 7.00 7.43 6.37
N LYS A 208 8.30 7.82 6.30
CA LYS A 208 9.26 6.94 6.94
C LYS A 208 8.69 6.69 8.33
N PRO A 209 8.38 5.43 8.70
CA PRO A 209 8.19 5.18 10.09
C PRO A 209 9.40 5.87 10.71
N LYS A 210 9.18 6.79 11.63
CA LYS A 210 10.25 7.18 12.55
C LYS A 210 10.72 5.83 13.04
N ALA A 211 11.81 5.33 12.45
CA ALA A 211 12.47 4.12 12.89
C ALA A 211 13.29 4.46 14.14
N ALA A 212 12.60 5.06 15.09
CA ALA A 212 12.71 4.58 16.42
C ALA A 212 11.99 3.22 16.39
N PRO A 213 12.55 2.11 16.89
CA PRO A 213 11.75 0.96 17.23
C PRO A 213 10.58 1.56 17.99
N LEU A 214 9.33 1.27 17.54
CA LEU A 214 8.16 1.65 18.32
C LEU A 214 8.52 1.26 19.72
N THR A 215 8.81 2.25 20.56
CA THR A 215 9.05 2.01 21.97
C THR A 215 7.70 1.49 22.40
N ARG A 216 7.58 0.15 22.40
CA ARG A 216 6.36 -0.51 22.79
C ARG A 216 5.97 0.15 24.08
N ARG A 217 4.80 0.78 24.10
CA ARG A 217 4.31 1.48 25.31
C ARG A 217 4.28 0.52 26.50
N TYR A 218 4.05 -0.76 26.21
CA TYR A 218 4.08 -1.86 27.15
C TYR A 218 5.13 -2.89 26.75
N ASN A 219 5.94 -3.28 27.71
CA ASN A 219 6.90 -4.37 27.63
C ASN A 219 7.02 -5.01 29.03
N HIS A 220 7.85 -6.03 29.16
CA HIS A 220 8.04 -6.73 30.42
C HIS A 220 8.45 -5.79 31.58
N ASP A 221 9.40 -4.88 31.35
CA ASP A 221 9.92 -3.99 32.39
C ASP A 221 8.87 -2.97 32.80
N VAL A 222 8.11 -2.39 31.86
CA VAL A 222 7.00 -1.47 32.17
C VAL A 222 5.94 -2.18 32.99
N VAL A 223 5.51 -3.38 32.61
CA VAL A 223 4.49 -4.14 33.36
C VAL A 223 5.01 -4.57 34.71
N ARG A 224 6.26 -4.97 34.82
CA ARG A 224 6.92 -5.25 36.07
C ARG A 224 6.91 -4.04 37.01
N GLY A 225 7.26 -2.85 36.51
CA GLY A 225 7.18 -1.58 37.24
C GLY A 225 5.76 -1.31 37.74
N MET A 226 4.76 -1.42 36.87
CA MET A 226 3.33 -1.20 37.22
C MET A 226 2.86 -2.13 38.35
N LEU A 227 3.33 -3.38 38.40
CA LEU A 227 2.95 -4.35 39.43
C LEU A 227 3.74 -4.17 40.71
N LEU A 228 4.96 -3.65 40.64
CA LEU A 228 5.72 -3.25 41.83
C LEU A 228 5.14 -2.00 42.52
N GLU A 229 4.68 -1.02 41.69
CA GLU A 229 4.01 0.19 42.19
C GLU A 229 2.63 -0.12 42.79
N ASN A 230 1.91 -1.05 42.22
CA ASN A 230 0.60 -1.49 42.71
C ASN A 230 0.48 -3.03 42.68
N PRO A 231 0.85 -3.70 43.80
CA PRO A 231 0.77 -5.16 43.90
C PRO A 231 -0.65 -5.74 43.80
N TYR A 232 -1.68 -4.92 43.96
CA TYR A 232 -3.10 -5.28 43.82
C TYR A 232 -3.68 -4.98 42.44
N LYS A 233 -2.82 -4.57 41.50
CA LYS A 233 -3.26 -4.29 40.12
C LYS A 233 -3.84 -5.54 39.50
N GLU A 234 -5.01 -5.39 38.93
CA GLU A 234 -5.70 -6.49 38.28
C GLU A 234 -4.92 -7.03 37.07
N ILE A 235 -4.86 -8.36 36.96
CA ILE A 235 -4.29 -9.07 35.82
C ILE A 235 -5.40 -9.95 35.22
N ILE A 236 -5.72 -9.72 33.97
CA ILE A 236 -6.68 -10.53 33.22
C ILE A 236 -5.89 -11.52 32.34
N TYR A 237 -5.91 -12.78 32.79
CA TYR A 237 -5.35 -13.87 32.01
C TYR A 237 -6.39 -14.39 31.03
N PHE A 238 -6.01 -14.49 29.75
CA PHE A 238 -6.86 -15.06 28.71
C PHE A 238 -6.09 -16.09 27.89
N TRP A 239 -6.82 -17.09 27.40
CA TRP A 239 -6.37 -18.10 26.46
C TRP A 239 -7.56 -18.87 25.92
N GLY A 240 -7.45 -19.37 24.68
CA GLY A 240 -8.56 -19.99 23.97
C GLY A 240 -9.46 -18.99 23.25
N HIS A 241 -10.33 -19.51 22.40
CA HIS A 241 -11.17 -18.70 21.50
C HIS A 241 -12.62 -19.21 21.44
N THR A 242 -13.01 -20.05 22.38
CA THR A 242 -14.39 -20.60 22.43
C THR A 242 -15.37 -19.45 22.60
N GLN A 243 -16.38 -19.43 21.72
CA GLN A 243 -17.48 -18.48 21.80
C GLN A 243 -18.65 -19.12 22.52
N TYR A 244 -19.23 -18.38 23.45
CA TYR A 244 -20.45 -18.79 24.14
C TYR A 244 -21.61 -17.95 23.62
N ALA A 245 -22.71 -18.60 23.25
CA ALA A 245 -23.87 -17.91 22.67
C ALA A 245 -24.40 -16.79 23.60
N GLY A 246 -24.44 -15.56 23.07
CA GLY A 246 -24.98 -14.39 23.76
C GLY A 246 -24.05 -13.72 24.79
N LYS A 247 -22.79 -14.15 24.92
CA LYS A 247 -21.82 -13.50 25.83
C LYS A 247 -20.49 -13.22 25.16
N VAL A 248 -19.99 -12.00 25.33
CA VAL A 248 -18.61 -11.66 25.05
C VAL A 248 -17.80 -11.84 26.35
N GLU A 249 -16.81 -12.69 26.29
CA GLU A 249 -15.92 -12.99 27.43
C GLU A 249 -14.45 -12.78 27.04
N LYS A 250 -13.52 -13.00 27.98
CA LYS A 250 -12.07 -12.81 27.76
C LYS A 250 -11.49 -13.58 26.56
N THR A 251 -12.20 -14.58 26.03
CA THR A 251 -11.84 -15.30 24.81
C THR A 251 -11.86 -14.40 23.58
N CYS A 252 -12.60 -13.28 23.61
CA CYS A 252 -12.61 -12.30 22.52
C CYS A 252 -11.26 -11.59 22.33
N LEU A 253 -10.39 -11.64 23.35
CA LEU A 253 -9.02 -11.09 23.29
C LEU A 253 -8.09 -11.95 22.41
N SER A 254 -8.44 -13.22 22.18
CA SER A 254 -7.64 -14.11 21.33
C SER A 254 -7.59 -13.66 19.87
N GLN A 255 -6.43 -13.86 19.22
CA GLN A 255 -6.27 -13.68 17.78
C GLN A 255 -7.16 -14.63 16.97
N TRP A 256 -7.58 -15.74 17.54
CA TRP A 256 -8.38 -16.78 16.90
C TRP A 256 -9.89 -16.59 17.04
N PHE A 257 -10.30 -15.56 17.78
CA PHE A 257 -11.73 -15.26 17.98
C PHE A 257 -12.36 -14.80 16.64
N ASP A 258 -13.41 -15.48 16.21
CA ASP A 258 -14.14 -15.15 14.98
C ASP A 258 -15.11 -13.99 15.24
N CYS A 259 -14.87 -12.86 14.59
CA CYS A 259 -15.67 -11.66 14.80
C CYS A 259 -15.85 -10.82 13.52
N GLY A 260 -15.17 -11.15 12.45
CA GLY A 260 -15.18 -10.39 11.19
C GLY A 260 -14.78 -8.91 11.37
N PHE A 261 -13.92 -8.42 10.50
CA PHE A 261 -13.60 -7.00 10.37
C PHE A 261 -12.91 -6.73 9.03
N GLU A 262 -12.83 -5.47 8.64
CA GLU A 262 -12.22 -5.06 7.37
C GLU A 262 -10.99 -4.19 7.60
N VAL A 263 -9.96 -4.40 6.78
CA VAL A 263 -8.82 -3.49 6.67
C VAL A 263 -8.57 -3.22 5.19
N SER A 264 -8.55 -1.94 4.82
CA SER A 264 -8.34 -1.50 3.43
C SER A 264 -9.26 -2.17 2.41
N GLY A 265 -10.54 -2.39 2.78
CA GLY A 265 -11.56 -3.01 1.92
C GLY A 265 -11.42 -4.53 1.78
N VAL A 266 -10.57 -5.18 2.58
CA VAL A 266 -10.43 -6.64 2.63
C VAL A 266 -11.01 -7.14 3.94
N HIS A 267 -11.93 -8.11 3.83
CA HIS A 267 -12.57 -8.75 4.98
C HIS A 267 -11.70 -9.87 5.56
N TYR A 268 -11.59 -9.91 6.88
CA TYR A 268 -10.89 -10.95 7.64
C TYR A 268 -11.82 -11.53 8.71
N HIS A 269 -11.84 -12.84 8.86
CA HIS A 269 -12.64 -13.52 9.88
C HIS A 269 -12.05 -13.40 11.28
N THR A 270 -10.72 -13.43 11.38
CA THR A 270 -10.01 -13.39 12.67
C THR A 270 -8.76 -12.51 12.57
N ALA A 271 -8.28 -12.04 13.71
CA ALA A 271 -7.01 -11.30 13.76
C ALA A 271 -5.79 -12.19 13.38
N GLU A 272 -5.87 -13.52 13.57
CA GLU A 272 -4.85 -14.46 13.08
C GLU A 272 -4.82 -14.50 11.55
N GLN A 273 -6.00 -14.50 10.87
CA GLN A 273 -6.05 -14.44 9.41
C GLN A 273 -5.39 -13.15 8.90
N TYR A 274 -5.74 -12.01 9.50
CA TYR A 274 -5.12 -10.73 9.17
C TYR A 274 -3.60 -10.76 9.36
N MET A 275 -3.11 -11.25 10.50
CA MET A 275 -1.69 -11.33 10.81
C MET A 275 -0.94 -12.20 9.81
N MET A 276 -1.46 -13.38 9.46
CA MET A 276 -0.83 -14.30 8.50
C MET A 276 -0.92 -13.79 7.07
N ALA A 277 -2.03 -13.18 6.67
CA ALA A 277 -2.18 -12.52 5.39
C ALA A 277 -1.21 -11.35 5.23
N SER A 278 -1.11 -10.49 6.25
CA SER A 278 -0.14 -9.38 6.29
C SER A 278 1.30 -9.88 6.24
N LYS A 279 1.60 -11.00 6.91
CA LYS A 279 2.91 -11.66 6.82
C LYS A 279 3.20 -12.14 5.39
N ALA A 280 2.24 -12.77 4.70
CA ALA A 280 2.41 -13.20 3.32
C ALA A 280 2.65 -11.99 2.39
N LEU A 281 1.92 -10.89 2.58
CA LEU A 281 2.13 -9.66 1.83
C LEU A 281 3.50 -9.02 2.12
N LEU A 282 3.97 -9.04 3.37
CA LEU A 282 5.27 -8.51 3.76
C LEU A 282 6.42 -9.21 3.01
N PHE A 283 6.27 -10.51 2.75
CA PHE A 283 7.25 -11.32 2.01
C PHE A 283 6.85 -11.56 0.54
N ASN A 284 5.85 -10.83 0.04
CA ASN A 284 5.39 -10.89 -1.36
C ASN A 284 4.98 -12.30 -1.83
N ASP A 285 4.43 -13.12 -0.93
CA ASP A 285 3.92 -14.44 -1.26
C ASP A 285 2.41 -14.41 -1.52
N ASP A 286 2.04 -13.93 -2.72
CA ASP A 286 0.64 -13.82 -3.15
C ASP A 286 -0.07 -15.17 -3.17
N VAL A 287 0.65 -16.27 -3.43
CA VAL A 287 0.06 -17.62 -3.43
C VAL A 287 -0.41 -17.97 -2.03
N ILE A 288 0.47 -17.86 -1.05
CA ILE A 288 0.12 -18.13 0.35
C ILE A 288 -0.89 -17.11 0.88
N PHE A 289 -0.82 -15.85 0.45
CA PHE A 289 -1.86 -14.86 0.78
C PHE A 289 -3.25 -15.35 0.35
N HIS A 290 -3.41 -15.77 -0.90
CA HIS A 290 -4.69 -16.26 -1.41
C HIS A 290 -5.13 -17.56 -0.72
N GLU A 291 -4.21 -18.46 -0.41
CA GLU A 291 -4.52 -19.67 0.36
C GLU A 291 -5.04 -19.33 1.77
N ILE A 292 -4.44 -18.34 2.45
CA ILE A 292 -4.88 -17.85 3.76
C ILE A 292 -6.28 -17.23 3.65
N MET A 293 -6.53 -16.41 2.61
CA MET A 293 -7.84 -15.77 2.42
C MET A 293 -8.95 -16.77 2.10
N ASN A 294 -8.63 -17.91 1.49
CA ASN A 294 -9.59 -18.97 1.17
C ASN A 294 -9.71 -20.04 2.28
N ALA A 295 -8.84 -20.06 3.26
CA ALA A 295 -8.94 -20.97 4.39
C ALA A 295 -10.07 -20.53 5.35
N SER A 296 -10.57 -21.44 6.17
CA SER A 296 -11.77 -21.21 7.01
C SER A 296 -11.52 -21.31 8.51
N ASP A 297 -10.29 -21.59 8.95
CA ASP A 297 -9.99 -21.77 10.36
C ASP A 297 -8.60 -21.26 10.76
N PRO A 298 -8.43 -20.80 12.02
CA PRO A 298 -7.17 -20.20 12.50
C PRO A 298 -5.95 -21.15 12.49
N LYS A 299 -6.17 -22.44 12.63
CA LYS A 299 -5.09 -23.43 12.59
C LYS A 299 -4.52 -23.52 11.17
N SER A 300 -5.39 -23.46 10.18
CA SER A 300 -4.99 -23.39 8.76
C SER A 300 -4.24 -22.11 8.46
N TYR A 301 -4.71 -20.93 8.91
CA TYR A 301 -3.98 -19.66 8.74
C TYR A 301 -2.56 -19.74 9.29
N LYS A 302 -2.41 -20.23 10.54
CA LYS A 302 -1.11 -20.39 11.19
C LYS A 302 -0.20 -21.40 10.45
N SER A 303 -0.76 -22.47 9.95
CA SER A 303 -0.03 -23.48 9.16
C SER A 303 0.48 -22.91 7.84
N LEU A 304 -0.36 -22.17 7.11
CA LEU A 304 0.00 -21.49 5.87
C LEU A 304 1.04 -20.39 6.11
N GLY A 305 0.92 -19.63 7.18
CA GLY A 305 1.89 -18.61 7.57
C GLY A 305 3.30 -19.13 7.85
N ARG A 306 3.45 -20.44 8.11
CA ARG A 306 4.75 -21.13 8.23
C ARG A 306 5.35 -21.52 6.87
N LYS A 307 4.55 -21.55 5.81
CA LYS A 307 4.96 -21.94 4.46
C LYS A 307 5.33 -20.74 3.58
N ILE A 308 5.27 -19.54 4.11
CA ILE A 308 5.58 -18.30 3.38
C ILE A 308 7.02 -18.37 2.86
N ARG A 309 7.17 -18.17 1.56
CA ARG A 309 8.45 -18.15 0.85
C ARG A 309 9.16 -16.83 1.05
N GLY A 310 10.49 -16.82 1.02
CA GLY A 310 11.28 -15.61 1.20
C GLY A 310 11.21 -15.03 2.62
N PHE A 311 10.79 -15.83 3.60
CA PHE A 311 10.67 -15.40 5.00
C PHE A 311 12.04 -15.01 5.58
N ASP A 312 12.12 -13.79 6.11
CA ASP A 312 13.26 -13.27 6.87
C ASP A 312 12.81 -12.98 8.31
N PRO A 313 13.38 -13.68 9.32
CA PRO A 313 13.02 -13.47 10.72
C PRO A 313 13.25 -12.02 11.19
N ALA A 314 14.33 -11.35 10.78
CA ALA A 314 14.64 -9.99 11.21
C ALA A 314 13.60 -8.99 10.67
N VAL A 315 13.21 -9.12 9.41
CA VAL A 315 12.14 -8.31 8.80
C VAL A 315 10.82 -8.55 9.51
N TRP A 316 10.46 -9.82 9.77
CA TRP A 316 9.23 -10.15 10.48
C TRP A 316 9.23 -9.60 11.91
N ASP A 317 10.31 -9.79 12.64
CA ASP A 317 10.43 -9.33 14.03
C ASP A 317 10.33 -7.80 14.14
N SER A 318 10.78 -7.07 13.13
CA SER A 318 10.66 -5.61 13.08
C SER A 318 9.23 -5.12 12.82
N ARG A 319 8.33 -5.95 12.24
CA ARG A 319 6.99 -5.55 11.79
C ARG A 319 5.83 -6.27 12.48
N LYS A 320 6.08 -7.47 13.02
CA LYS A 320 5.02 -8.35 13.57
C LYS A 320 4.13 -7.65 14.61
N TYR A 321 4.73 -6.86 15.49
CA TYR A 321 4.01 -6.20 16.59
C TYR A 321 3.05 -5.12 16.06
N GLU A 322 3.52 -4.27 15.15
CA GLU A 322 2.71 -3.24 14.49
C GLU A 322 1.52 -3.86 13.74
N ILE A 323 1.77 -4.92 12.96
CA ILE A 323 0.71 -5.66 12.25
C ILE A 323 -0.38 -6.15 13.23
N VAL A 324 0.02 -6.70 14.38
CA VAL A 324 -0.95 -7.20 15.37
C VAL A 324 -1.72 -6.05 16.03
N VAL A 325 -1.07 -4.93 16.32
CA VAL A 325 -1.74 -3.73 16.85
C VAL A 325 -2.78 -3.20 15.84
N GLU A 326 -2.42 -3.08 14.56
CA GLU A 326 -3.34 -2.62 13.51
C GLU A 326 -4.54 -3.54 13.32
N GLY A 327 -4.33 -4.85 13.22
CA GLY A 327 -5.40 -5.82 13.10
C GLY A 327 -6.36 -5.78 14.30
N ASN A 328 -5.82 -5.63 15.52
CA ASN A 328 -6.66 -5.50 16.71
C ASN A 328 -7.35 -4.13 16.82
N LYS A 329 -6.76 -3.03 16.35
CA LYS A 329 -7.48 -1.76 16.21
C LYS A 329 -8.71 -1.92 15.32
N ALA A 330 -8.57 -2.55 14.15
CA ALA A 330 -9.69 -2.82 13.25
C ALA A 330 -10.72 -3.75 13.89
N LYS A 331 -10.29 -4.86 14.47
CA LYS A 331 -11.13 -5.83 15.17
C LYS A 331 -12.00 -5.17 16.24
N PHE A 332 -11.41 -4.43 17.16
CA PHE A 332 -12.13 -3.88 18.30
C PHE A 332 -12.88 -2.59 17.97
N SER A 333 -12.44 -1.78 17.00
CA SER A 333 -13.18 -0.58 16.60
C SER A 333 -14.46 -0.89 15.80
N GLN A 334 -14.46 -1.98 15.02
CA GLN A 334 -15.58 -2.37 14.17
C GLN A 334 -16.59 -3.30 14.86
N ASN A 335 -16.26 -3.86 16.02
CA ASN A 335 -17.11 -4.77 16.79
C ASN A 335 -17.50 -4.15 18.13
N PRO A 336 -18.68 -3.48 18.25
CA PRO A 336 -19.05 -2.69 19.42
C PRO A 336 -18.98 -3.45 20.75
N LEU A 337 -19.47 -4.69 20.79
CA LEU A 337 -19.48 -5.51 22.01
C LEU A 337 -18.04 -5.91 22.42
N LEU A 338 -17.16 -6.17 21.45
CA LEU A 338 -15.75 -6.45 21.72
C LEU A 338 -15.03 -5.19 22.22
N LYS A 339 -15.34 -4.02 21.61
CA LYS A 339 -14.83 -2.72 22.06
C LYS A 339 -15.21 -2.46 23.50
N GLU A 340 -16.48 -2.63 23.84
CA GLU A 340 -17.00 -2.47 25.21
C GLU A 340 -16.26 -3.38 26.19
N PHE A 341 -16.10 -4.67 25.85
CA PHE A 341 -15.37 -5.62 26.69
C PHE A 341 -13.91 -5.16 26.91
N LEU A 342 -13.18 -4.80 25.85
CA LEU A 342 -11.79 -4.37 25.98
C LEU A 342 -11.67 -3.10 26.83
N LEU A 343 -12.56 -2.12 26.63
CA LEU A 343 -12.59 -0.89 27.43
C LEU A 343 -12.95 -1.18 28.89
N ALA A 344 -13.87 -2.10 29.16
CA ALA A 344 -14.25 -2.52 30.51
C ALA A 344 -13.10 -3.17 31.31
N THR A 345 -12.03 -3.64 30.64
CA THR A 345 -10.82 -4.10 31.33
C THR A 345 -10.06 -2.97 32.04
N GLY A 346 -10.47 -1.71 31.87
CA GLY A 346 -9.96 -0.54 32.56
C GLY A 346 -8.44 -0.38 32.42
N ASN A 347 -7.71 -0.50 33.53
CA ASN A 347 -6.26 -0.41 33.54
C ASN A 347 -5.58 -1.76 33.90
N ALA A 348 -6.32 -2.86 33.82
CA ALA A 348 -5.77 -4.20 34.09
C ALA A 348 -4.64 -4.55 33.12
N VAL A 349 -3.68 -5.34 33.60
CA VAL A 349 -2.66 -5.95 32.73
C VAL A 349 -3.28 -7.13 31.99
N LEU A 350 -3.17 -7.13 30.65
CA LEU A 350 -3.68 -8.22 29.83
C LEU A 350 -2.56 -9.22 29.54
N VAL A 351 -2.84 -10.51 29.76
CA VAL A 351 -1.83 -11.58 29.68
C VAL A 351 -2.35 -12.77 28.91
N GLU A 352 -1.71 -13.10 27.79
CA GLU A 352 -2.00 -14.32 27.06
C GLU A 352 -1.33 -15.52 27.75
N ALA A 353 -2.11 -16.27 28.52
CA ALA A 353 -1.62 -17.41 29.30
C ALA A 353 -1.58 -18.71 28.45
N SER A 354 -0.95 -18.62 27.28
CA SER A 354 -0.72 -19.76 26.39
C SER A 354 0.56 -20.48 26.81
N PRO A 355 0.50 -21.78 27.13
CA PRO A 355 1.70 -22.56 27.47
C PRO A 355 2.55 -22.91 26.22
N TYR A 356 1.97 -22.75 25.03
CA TYR A 356 2.58 -23.14 23.75
C TYR A 356 3.14 -21.96 22.95
N ASP A 357 2.82 -20.73 23.35
CA ASP A 357 3.26 -19.54 22.64
C ASP A 357 4.16 -18.68 23.55
N LYS A 358 5.43 -18.58 23.19
CA LYS A 358 6.42 -17.81 23.92
C LYS A 358 6.65 -16.41 23.33
N ILE A 359 6.02 -16.11 22.20
CA ILE A 359 6.14 -14.81 21.54
C ILE A 359 4.92 -13.96 21.88
N TRP A 360 3.73 -14.44 21.54
CA TRP A 360 2.49 -13.70 21.77
C TRP A 360 1.99 -13.89 23.20
N GLY A 361 2.21 -15.06 23.79
CA GLY A 361 1.86 -15.39 25.17
C GLY A 361 3.06 -15.48 26.11
N ILE A 362 2.77 -15.87 27.36
CA ILE A 362 3.77 -15.99 28.43
C ILE A 362 4.44 -17.37 28.51
N GLY A 363 4.13 -18.31 27.62
CA GLY A 363 4.72 -19.64 27.59
C GLY A 363 4.40 -20.50 28.80
N MET A 364 3.30 -20.23 29.53
CA MET A 364 2.87 -20.99 30.74
C MET A 364 1.36 -20.87 30.95
N TYR A 365 0.79 -21.80 31.71
CA TYR A 365 -0.63 -21.77 32.07
C TYR A 365 -0.94 -20.67 33.09
N GLU A 366 -2.18 -20.16 33.08
CA GLU A 366 -2.71 -19.18 34.01
C GLU A 366 -2.49 -19.62 35.47
N THR A 367 -2.73 -20.90 35.78
CA THR A 367 -2.54 -21.47 37.14
C THR A 367 -1.12 -21.34 37.65
N GLN A 368 -0.14 -21.47 36.77
CA GLN A 368 1.28 -21.29 37.12
C GLN A 368 1.65 -19.81 37.24
N ALA A 369 1.15 -18.98 36.32
CA ALA A 369 1.43 -17.55 36.30
C ALA A 369 0.89 -16.82 37.53
N ARG A 370 -0.26 -17.26 38.07
CA ARG A 370 -0.85 -16.71 39.31
C ARG A 370 -0.07 -17.00 40.57
N GLN A 371 0.80 -18.00 40.53
CA GLN A 371 1.60 -18.42 41.72
C GLN A 371 2.95 -17.69 41.81
N GLY A 372 3.31 -16.86 40.81
CA GLY A 372 4.62 -16.26 40.74
C GLY A 372 4.64 -14.84 40.22
N SER A 373 5.81 -14.25 40.25
CA SER A 373 6.09 -12.94 39.67
C SER A 373 6.12 -13.00 38.14
N VAL A 374 5.94 -11.85 37.51
CA VAL A 374 6.10 -11.69 36.04
C VAL A 374 7.49 -12.09 35.54
N ASP A 375 8.49 -12.01 36.41
CA ASP A 375 9.87 -12.43 36.11
C ASP A 375 9.99 -13.93 35.80
N LEU A 376 8.97 -14.72 36.15
CA LEU A 376 8.91 -16.17 35.88
C LEU A 376 8.27 -16.51 34.55
N TRP A 377 7.75 -15.50 33.81
CA TRP A 377 7.16 -15.71 32.48
C TRP A 377 8.23 -16.26 31.52
N LYS A 378 7.85 -17.27 30.75
CA LYS A 378 8.71 -17.96 29.81
C LYS A 378 8.58 -17.42 28.39
N GLY A 379 7.72 -16.42 28.19
CA GLY A 379 7.41 -15.78 26.91
C GLY A 379 7.18 -14.28 27.05
N GLU A 380 7.11 -13.59 25.92
CA GLU A 380 7.18 -12.13 25.79
C GLU A 380 5.84 -11.41 26.06
N ASN A 381 4.69 -12.11 26.03
CA ASN A 381 3.34 -11.53 26.16
C ASN A 381 3.02 -10.42 25.13
N LEU A 382 3.53 -10.51 23.91
CA LEU A 382 3.35 -9.43 22.93
C LEU A 382 1.89 -9.13 22.60
N LEU A 383 0.99 -10.15 22.63
CA LEU A 383 -0.42 -9.93 22.38
C LEU A 383 -1.08 -9.15 23.53
N GLY A 384 -0.77 -9.48 24.78
CA GLY A 384 -1.28 -8.74 25.91
C GLY A 384 -0.91 -7.26 25.83
N TYR A 385 0.35 -6.94 25.50
CA TYR A 385 0.82 -5.57 25.34
C TYR A 385 0.15 -4.86 24.14
N ALA A 386 0.01 -5.52 23.01
CA ALA A 386 -0.69 -4.96 21.85
C ALA A 386 -2.15 -4.60 22.18
N LEU A 387 -2.86 -5.46 22.90
CA LEU A 387 -4.23 -5.21 23.32
C LEU A 387 -4.34 -4.05 24.32
N MET A 388 -3.36 -3.90 25.22
CA MET A 388 -3.30 -2.74 26.12
C MET A 388 -3.09 -1.44 25.33
N GLU A 389 -2.24 -1.42 24.31
CA GLU A 389 -2.08 -0.26 23.41
C GLU A 389 -3.35 0.04 22.60
N VAL A 390 -4.02 -0.99 22.09
CA VAL A 390 -5.32 -0.83 21.40
C VAL A 390 -6.38 -0.25 22.33
N ARG A 391 -6.45 -0.71 23.57
CA ARG A 391 -7.36 -0.17 24.58
C ARG A 391 -7.11 1.32 24.84
N ASP A 392 -5.84 1.70 25.01
CA ASP A 392 -5.46 3.10 25.20
C ASP A 392 -5.81 3.96 23.99
N TRP A 393 -5.57 3.45 22.78
CA TRP A 393 -5.95 4.13 21.55
C TRP A 393 -7.48 4.33 21.46
N LEU A 394 -8.27 3.31 21.79
CA LEU A 394 -9.74 3.40 21.78
C LEU A 394 -10.25 4.42 22.83
N ASN A 395 -9.61 4.51 23.99
CA ASN A 395 -9.93 5.53 25.01
C ASN A 395 -9.65 6.96 24.53
N GLY A 396 -8.63 7.14 23.69
CA GLY A 396 -8.29 8.44 23.13
C GLY A 396 -9.17 8.87 21.94
N GLN A 397 -10.05 7.99 21.44
CA GLN A 397 -11.01 8.27 20.37
C GLN A 397 -12.40 8.71 20.89
N ASN A 398 -12.66 8.56 22.19
CA ASN A 398 -13.88 9.00 22.87
C ASN A 398 -13.61 10.38 23.50
#